data_238f043ccd69d3f3411f94cb6d3e1614
#
_entry.id   238f043ccd69d3f3411f94cb6d3e1614
#
_cell.length_a   1.000
_cell.length_b   1.000
_cell.length_c   1.000
_cell.angle_alpha   90.00
_cell.angle_beta   90.00
_cell.angle_gamma   90.00
#
_symmetry.space_group_name_H-M   'P 1'
#
loop_
_entity.id
_entity.type
_entity.pdbx_description
1 polymer ?
#
loop_
_entity_poly.entity_id
_entity_poly.type
_entity_poly.pdbx_seq_one_letter_code
_entity_poly.pdbx_strand_id
1 'polypeptide(L)'
;MKKIFYLITILTLATSCKKEVISKPHYIGEIFGGGIIVDVNRDSKGEEHGLIVSTSDLADSSLWSVTGSNGQKITNANSTTDGFTNCQVIKQAMAGYATACNTCLDYSTDKYDDWYLPATSELFKIYVQQDIINSVLSNDSNKITKPLAPQRYWTSTELDGGTFSAYTANMLTGKIELGNKNYFYCRIRAVRRF
;
A
#
# COMPACT_ATOMS: atom_id res chain seq x y z
N MET A 1 -9.16 7.09 83.22
CA MET A 1 -10.00 7.32 82.07
C MET A 1 -9.12 7.44 80.82
N LYS A 2 -9.04 6.36 80.01
CA LYS A 2 -8.21 6.35 78.78
C LYS A 2 -9.08 6.84 77.60
N LYS A 3 -8.71 7.98 76.98
CA LYS A 3 -9.36 8.46 75.76
C LYS A 3 -8.73 7.77 74.53
N ILE A 4 -9.54 7.01 73.80
CA ILE A 4 -9.16 6.36 72.54
C ILE A 4 -9.46 7.34 71.40
N PHE A 5 -8.42 7.81 70.69
CA PHE A 5 -8.52 8.58 69.47
C PHE A 5 -8.65 7.63 68.28
N TYR A 6 -9.81 7.61 67.59
CA TYR A 6 -9.96 6.93 66.29
C TYR A 6 -9.43 7.87 65.20
N LEU A 7 -8.38 7.45 64.54
CA LEU A 7 -7.82 8.10 63.34
C LEU A 7 -8.62 7.58 62.11
N ILE A 8 -9.51 8.39 61.57
CA ILE A 8 -10.23 8.06 60.34
C ILE A 8 -9.35 8.44 59.13
N THR A 9 -8.76 7.45 58.49
CA THR A 9 -8.00 7.66 57.26
C THR A 9 -8.97 7.70 56.07
N ILE A 10 -9.17 8.90 55.52
CA ILE A 10 -9.97 9.10 54.29
C ILE A 10 -9.09 8.74 53.08
N LEU A 11 -9.38 7.59 52.47
CA LEU A 11 -8.73 7.14 51.23
C LEU A 11 -9.43 7.85 50.05
N THR A 12 -8.81 8.90 49.51
CA THR A 12 -9.29 9.58 48.30
C THR A 12 -8.92 8.76 47.09
N LEU A 13 -9.90 8.08 46.49
CA LEU A 13 -9.80 7.46 45.19
C LEU A 13 -9.74 8.55 44.11
N ALA A 14 -8.52 8.86 43.62
CA ALA A 14 -8.36 9.71 42.47
C ALA A 14 -8.70 8.86 41.20
N THR A 15 -9.97 8.99 40.74
CA THR A 15 -10.35 8.46 39.41
C THR A 15 -9.70 9.35 38.35
N SER A 16 -8.56 8.89 37.80
CA SER A 16 -7.95 9.50 36.63
C SER A 16 -8.85 9.24 35.44
N CYS A 17 -9.69 10.22 35.08
CA CYS A 17 -10.42 10.20 33.84
C CYS A 17 -9.43 10.40 32.69
N LYS A 18 -8.97 9.30 32.04
CA LYS A 18 -8.22 9.38 30.79
C LYS A 18 -9.18 9.98 29.76
N LYS A 19 -8.90 11.20 29.32
CA LYS A 19 -9.58 11.82 28.20
C LYS A 19 -9.24 10.99 26.97
N GLU A 20 -10.18 10.18 26.47
CA GLU A 20 -10.03 9.51 25.17
C GLU A 20 -9.88 10.61 24.13
N VAL A 21 -8.73 10.69 23.50
CA VAL A 21 -8.51 11.51 22.33
C VAL A 21 -9.20 10.76 21.18
N ILE A 22 -10.43 11.14 20.88
CA ILE A 22 -11.14 10.64 19.70
C ILE A 22 -10.38 11.20 18.50
N SER A 23 -9.54 10.39 17.88
CA SER A 23 -8.91 10.74 16.60
C SER A 23 -10.00 10.87 15.54
N LYS A 24 -9.88 11.90 14.70
CA LYS A 24 -10.79 12.04 13.55
C LYS A 24 -10.64 10.82 12.65
N PRO A 25 -11.75 10.19 12.21
CA PRO A 25 -11.68 9.07 11.29
C PRO A 25 -10.95 9.42 9.99
N HIS A 26 -10.16 8.51 9.49
CA HIS A 26 -9.53 8.62 8.19
C HIS A 26 -10.56 8.53 7.05
N TYR A 27 -10.24 9.12 5.89
CA TYR A 27 -11.12 9.14 4.72
C TYR A 27 -10.33 8.97 3.42
N ILE A 28 -11.00 8.51 2.37
CA ILE A 28 -10.42 8.36 1.04
C ILE A 28 -10.03 9.73 0.47
N GLY A 29 -8.81 9.84 -0.06
CA GLY A 29 -8.24 11.09 -0.55
C GLY A 29 -7.46 11.88 0.51
N GLU A 30 -7.40 11.44 1.76
CA GLU A 30 -6.58 12.06 2.79
C GLU A 30 -5.10 11.84 2.48
N ILE A 31 -4.28 12.91 2.61
CA ILE A 31 -2.82 12.80 2.58
C ILE A 31 -2.39 12.30 3.97
N PHE A 32 -1.95 11.05 4.03
CA PHE A 32 -1.58 10.37 5.26
C PHE A 32 -0.52 9.30 4.99
N GLY A 33 0.34 9.05 5.98
CA GLY A 33 1.28 7.93 5.94
C GLY A 33 2.26 7.93 4.76
N GLY A 34 2.63 9.11 4.24
CA GLY A 34 3.55 9.27 3.11
C GLY A 34 2.88 9.17 1.73
N GLY A 35 1.55 9.08 1.66
CA GLY A 35 0.81 8.99 0.40
C GLY A 35 -0.63 9.45 0.53
N ILE A 36 -1.52 8.86 -0.25
CA ILE A 36 -2.96 9.17 -0.27
C ILE A 36 -3.75 7.91 0.07
N ILE A 37 -4.69 8.03 1.00
CA ILE A 37 -5.59 6.92 1.37
C ILE A 37 -6.55 6.60 0.21
N VAL A 38 -6.58 5.34 -0.19
CA VAL A 38 -7.45 4.82 -1.27
C VAL A 38 -8.47 3.80 -0.78
N ASP A 39 -8.29 3.29 0.42
CA ASP A 39 -9.21 2.36 1.08
C ASP A 39 -9.13 2.52 2.59
N VAL A 40 -10.28 2.50 3.26
CA VAL A 40 -10.38 2.54 4.73
C VAL A 40 -11.46 1.56 5.16
N ASN A 41 -11.14 0.75 6.13
CA ASN A 41 -12.09 -0.13 6.79
C ASN A 41 -11.82 -0.18 8.30
N ARG A 42 -12.78 -0.68 9.06
CA ARG A 42 -12.64 -0.89 10.51
C ARG A 42 -12.79 -2.36 10.83
N ASP A 43 -11.93 -2.83 11.68
CA ASP A 43 -12.05 -4.18 12.21
C ASP A 43 -13.14 -4.28 13.31
N SER A 44 -13.32 -5.48 13.85
CA SER A 44 -14.30 -5.76 14.91
C SER A 44 -14.01 -5.04 16.25
N LYS A 45 -12.78 -4.51 16.40
CA LYS A 45 -12.38 -3.72 17.59
C LYS A 45 -12.53 -2.23 17.35
N GLY A 46 -12.91 -1.81 16.13
CA GLY A 46 -13.03 -0.43 15.72
C GLY A 46 -11.72 0.22 15.30
N GLU A 47 -10.62 -0.56 15.16
CA GLU A 47 -9.35 -0.07 14.65
C GLU A 47 -9.44 0.15 13.15
N GLU A 48 -8.90 1.27 12.67
CA GLU A 48 -8.88 1.60 11.24
C GLU A 48 -7.69 0.96 10.55
N HIS A 49 -7.97 0.36 9.40
CA HIS A 49 -7.00 -0.20 8.49
C HIS A 49 -7.28 0.29 7.08
N GLY A 50 -6.26 0.32 6.24
CA GLY A 50 -6.49 0.78 4.89
C GLY A 50 -5.30 0.60 3.97
N LEU A 51 -5.47 1.17 2.78
CA LEU A 51 -4.46 1.17 1.73
C LEU A 51 -4.11 2.62 1.38
N ILE A 52 -2.82 2.89 1.28
CA ILE A 52 -2.23 4.17 0.89
C ILE A 52 -1.50 3.97 -0.41
N VAL A 53 -1.67 4.89 -1.37
CA VAL A 53 -0.92 4.93 -2.62
C VAL A 53 0.16 6.01 -2.58
N SER A 54 1.32 5.77 -3.18
CA SER A 54 2.40 6.75 -3.31
C SER A 54 1.95 7.98 -4.12
N THR A 55 2.55 9.14 -3.85
CA THR A 55 2.17 10.41 -4.50
C THR A 55 2.69 10.58 -5.92
N SER A 56 3.58 9.69 -6.37
CA SER A 56 4.11 9.69 -7.74
C SER A 56 4.40 8.27 -8.20
N ASP A 57 4.49 8.07 -9.52
CA ASP A 57 5.01 6.83 -10.09
C ASP A 57 6.49 6.67 -9.73
N LEU A 58 6.91 5.46 -9.40
CA LEU A 58 8.30 5.12 -9.12
C LEU A 58 9.06 4.84 -10.42
N ALA A 59 8.33 4.47 -11.47
CA ALA A 59 8.86 4.36 -12.83
C ALA A 59 7.72 4.64 -13.83
N ASP A 60 8.02 5.44 -14.84
CA ASP A 60 7.10 5.78 -15.92
C ASP A 60 7.00 4.66 -16.98
N SER A 61 8.03 3.82 -17.06
CA SER A 61 8.12 2.68 -17.99
C SER A 61 9.13 1.67 -17.46
N SER A 62 8.67 0.49 -17.09
CA SER A 62 9.51 -0.56 -16.52
C SER A 62 9.03 -1.94 -16.95
N LEU A 63 9.96 -2.87 -17.07
CA LEU A 63 9.65 -4.30 -17.11
C LEU A 63 9.20 -4.77 -15.71
N TRP A 64 8.41 -5.82 -15.68
CA TRP A 64 8.09 -6.49 -14.42
C TRP A 64 9.32 -7.14 -13.80
N SER A 65 10.18 -7.72 -14.65
CA SER A 65 11.49 -8.26 -14.28
C SER A 65 12.50 -7.99 -15.40
N VAL A 66 13.80 -7.95 -15.08
CA VAL A 66 14.83 -7.76 -16.10
C VAL A 66 14.91 -8.92 -17.08
N THR A 67 15.36 -8.60 -18.30
CA THR A 67 15.70 -9.61 -19.33
C THR A 67 16.77 -10.56 -18.79
N GLY A 68 16.55 -11.86 -18.92
CA GLY A 68 17.47 -12.87 -18.41
C GLY A 68 16.92 -13.71 -17.27
N SER A 69 15.85 -13.25 -16.63
CA SER A 69 15.08 -14.08 -15.68
C SER A 69 14.29 -15.21 -16.37
N ASN A 70 14.38 -15.31 -17.70
CA ASN A 70 13.87 -16.38 -18.57
C ASN A 70 12.42 -16.81 -18.29
N GLY A 71 11.54 -15.86 -17.96
CA GLY A 71 10.14 -16.18 -17.70
C GLY A 71 9.93 -17.13 -16.54
N GLN A 72 10.80 -17.05 -15.52
CA GLN A 72 10.70 -17.92 -14.37
C GLN A 72 9.33 -17.78 -13.69
N LYS A 73 8.66 -18.91 -13.50
CA LYS A 73 7.48 -18.99 -12.64
C LYS A 73 7.91 -18.78 -11.20
N ILE A 74 7.21 -17.91 -10.49
CA ILE A 74 7.44 -17.66 -9.07
C ILE A 74 6.31 -18.29 -8.30
N THR A 75 6.57 -19.43 -7.70
CA THR A 75 5.56 -20.15 -6.90
C THR A 75 5.07 -19.27 -5.76
N ASN A 76 3.75 -19.19 -5.60
CA ASN A 76 3.05 -18.43 -4.57
C ASN A 76 3.10 -16.87 -4.70
N ALA A 77 3.50 -16.33 -5.86
CA ALA A 77 3.37 -14.89 -6.14
C ALA A 77 2.06 -14.56 -6.90
N ASN A 78 0.98 -15.29 -6.64
CA ASN A 78 -0.28 -15.23 -7.37
C ASN A 78 -1.45 -14.69 -6.54
N SER A 79 -1.20 -14.17 -5.34
CA SER A 79 -2.25 -13.53 -4.55
C SER A 79 -2.83 -12.32 -5.30
N THR A 80 -4.15 -12.26 -5.40
CA THR A 80 -4.85 -11.11 -5.99
C THR A 80 -5.14 -10.00 -4.99
N THR A 81 -4.93 -10.25 -3.69
CA THR A 81 -5.30 -9.35 -2.58
C THR A 81 -4.15 -8.98 -1.66
N ASP A 82 -3.01 -9.64 -1.76
CA ASP A 82 -1.85 -9.44 -0.89
C ASP A 82 -0.57 -9.20 -1.72
N GLY A 83 -0.39 -7.94 -2.12
CA GLY A 83 0.77 -7.52 -2.87
C GLY A 83 2.06 -7.57 -2.07
N PHE A 84 2.00 -7.34 -0.76
CA PHE A 84 3.18 -7.42 0.09
C PHE A 84 3.78 -8.82 0.10
N THR A 85 2.96 -9.85 0.37
CA THR A 85 3.41 -11.25 0.34
C THR A 85 3.92 -11.64 -1.05
N ASN A 86 3.24 -11.26 -2.14
CA ASN A 86 3.75 -11.48 -3.49
C ASN A 86 5.14 -10.90 -3.67
N CYS A 87 5.37 -9.63 -3.27
CA CYS A 87 6.66 -8.98 -3.42
C CYS A 87 7.77 -9.64 -2.60
N GLN A 88 7.48 -10.13 -1.39
CA GLN A 88 8.47 -10.87 -0.59
C GLN A 88 8.88 -12.18 -1.27
N VAL A 89 7.91 -12.92 -1.82
CA VAL A 89 8.18 -14.16 -2.57
C VAL A 89 8.99 -13.87 -3.83
N ILE A 90 8.63 -12.82 -4.59
CA ILE A 90 9.35 -12.39 -5.79
C ILE A 90 10.79 -12.00 -5.47
N LYS A 91 11.00 -11.18 -4.43
CA LYS A 91 12.32 -10.75 -3.98
C LYS A 91 13.21 -11.95 -3.63
N GLN A 92 12.66 -12.95 -2.95
CA GLN A 92 13.40 -14.15 -2.58
C GLN A 92 13.71 -15.03 -3.80
N ALA A 93 12.72 -15.26 -4.67
CA ALA A 93 12.89 -16.15 -5.84
C ALA A 93 13.78 -15.54 -6.92
N MET A 94 13.80 -14.21 -7.02
CA MET A 94 14.56 -13.44 -8.01
C MET A 94 15.69 -12.62 -7.37
N ALA A 95 16.34 -13.18 -6.37
CA ALA A 95 17.48 -12.54 -5.71
C ALA A 95 18.57 -12.18 -6.73
N GLY A 96 19.03 -10.92 -6.72
CA GLY A 96 20.01 -10.40 -7.67
C GLY A 96 19.44 -9.86 -8.98
N TYR A 97 18.14 -9.99 -9.23
CA TYR A 97 17.48 -9.39 -10.39
C TYR A 97 16.67 -8.14 -9.96
N ALA A 98 16.73 -7.10 -10.79
CA ALA A 98 15.83 -5.96 -10.62
C ALA A 98 14.41 -6.33 -11.06
N THR A 99 13.43 -6.06 -10.22
CA THR A 99 12.01 -6.33 -10.48
C THR A 99 11.16 -5.11 -10.13
N ALA A 100 9.94 -5.04 -10.66
CA ALA A 100 8.97 -4.03 -10.28
C ALA A 100 8.67 -4.06 -8.76
N CYS A 101 8.67 -5.25 -8.15
CA CYS A 101 8.53 -5.40 -6.71
C CYS A 101 9.71 -4.80 -5.94
N ASN A 102 10.96 -5.03 -6.38
CA ASN A 102 12.13 -4.44 -5.72
C ASN A 102 12.08 -2.91 -5.76
N THR A 103 11.68 -2.33 -6.90
CA THR A 103 11.50 -0.87 -7.02
C THR A 103 10.56 -0.31 -5.95
N CYS A 104 9.49 -1.04 -5.62
CA CYS A 104 8.57 -0.63 -4.56
C CYS A 104 9.10 -0.92 -3.15
N LEU A 105 9.74 -2.08 -2.94
CA LEU A 105 10.29 -2.47 -1.64
C LEU A 105 11.50 -1.62 -1.21
N ASP A 106 12.21 -1.05 -2.18
CA ASP A 106 13.35 -0.15 -1.93
C ASP A 106 12.93 1.32 -1.83
N TYR A 107 11.65 1.62 -2.12
CA TYR A 107 11.10 2.97 -1.97
C TYR A 107 10.84 3.28 -0.50
N SER A 108 11.20 4.49 -0.10
CA SER A 108 10.90 5.02 1.24
C SER A 108 10.45 6.48 1.16
N THR A 109 9.64 6.86 2.10
CA THR A 109 9.33 8.25 2.42
C THR A 109 9.79 8.48 3.87
N ASP A 110 9.94 9.71 4.31
CA ASP A 110 10.58 10.13 5.57
C ASP A 110 10.53 9.15 6.76
N LYS A 111 9.42 8.43 6.93
CA LYS A 111 9.17 7.55 8.08
C LYS A 111 8.66 6.16 7.70
N TYR A 112 8.44 5.91 6.40
CA TYR A 112 7.77 4.70 5.92
C TYR A 112 8.62 4.02 4.86
N ASP A 113 8.94 2.75 5.08
CA ASP A 113 9.76 1.87 4.24
C ASP A 113 9.06 0.53 3.95
N ASP A 114 7.76 0.47 4.22
CA ASP A 114 6.92 -0.71 4.08
C ASP A 114 6.09 -0.72 2.78
N TRP A 115 6.61 -0.04 1.74
CA TRP A 115 5.98 0.06 0.44
C TRP A 115 6.16 -1.22 -0.39
N TYR A 116 5.17 -1.54 -1.22
CA TYR A 116 5.20 -2.71 -2.09
C TYR A 116 4.41 -2.49 -3.38
N LEU A 117 4.62 -3.34 -4.39
CA LEU A 117 3.86 -3.33 -5.63
C LEU A 117 2.46 -3.94 -5.37
N PRO A 118 1.36 -3.22 -5.66
CA PRO A 118 0.02 -3.69 -5.34
C PRO A 118 -0.34 -5.00 -6.06
N ALA A 119 -1.12 -5.86 -5.41
CA ALA A 119 -1.82 -6.95 -6.07
C ALA A 119 -2.96 -6.42 -6.96
N THR A 120 -3.55 -7.27 -7.80
CA THR A 120 -4.61 -6.86 -8.74
C THR A 120 -5.78 -6.16 -8.08
N SER A 121 -6.29 -6.68 -6.96
CA SER A 121 -7.43 -6.08 -6.24
C SER A 121 -7.03 -4.77 -5.54
N GLU A 122 -5.79 -4.66 -5.06
CA GLU A 122 -5.29 -3.42 -4.46
C GLU A 122 -5.13 -2.33 -5.53
N LEU A 123 -4.60 -2.67 -6.71
CA LEU A 123 -4.49 -1.73 -7.82
C LEU A 123 -5.87 -1.35 -8.40
N PHE A 124 -6.84 -2.26 -8.38
CA PHE A 124 -8.21 -1.95 -8.76
C PHE A 124 -8.89 -0.94 -7.82
N LYS A 125 -8.60 -0.99 -6.51
CA LYS A 125 -9.05 0.05 -5.56
C LYS A 125 -8.52 1.43 -5.94
N ILE A 126 -7.25 1.51 -6.38
CA ILE A 126 -6.65 2.76 -6.87
C ILE A 126 -7.39 3.26 -8.12
N TYR A 127 -7.71 2.36 -9.06
CA TYR A 127 -8.50 2.71 -10.25
C TYR A 127 -9.86 3.29 -9.89
N VAL A 128 -10.59 2.66 -8.97
CA VAL A 128 -11.92 3.14 -8.54
C VAL A 128 -11.85 4.54 -7.92
N GLN A 129 -10.75 4.86 -7.25
CA GLN A 129 -10.56 6.15 -6.57
C GLN A 129 -9.71 7.15 -7.37
N GLN A 130 -9.38 6.85 -8.64
CA GLN A 130 -8.40 7.63 -9.41
C GLN A 130 -8.77 9.11 -9.55
N ASP A 131 -10.04 9.45 -9.67
CA ASP A 131 -10.47 10.84 -9.82
C ASP A 131 -10.22 11.64 -8.53
N ILE A 132 -10.48 11.04 -7.37
CA ILE A 132 -10.19 11.64 -6.07
C ILE A 132 -8.68 11.79 -5.91
N ILE A 133 -7.90 10.74 -6.16
CA ILE A 133 -6.43 10.75 -6.08
C ILE A 133 -5.86 11.83 -6.99
N ASN A 134 -6.28 11.86 -8.25
CA ASN A 134 -5.79 12.81 -9.24
C ASN A 134 -6.16 14.25 -8.89
N SER A 135 -7.36 14.48 -8.32
CA SER A 135 -7.75 15.80 -7.82
C SER A 135 -6.84 16.26 -6.68
N VAL A 136 -6.54 15.40 -5.71
CA VAL A 136 -5.64 15.72 -4.60
C VAL A 136 -4.24 16.04 -5.12
N LEU A 137 -3.66 15.19 -5.99
CA LEU A 137 -2.30 15.36 -6.52
C LEU A 137 -2.17 16.58 -7.44
N SER A 138 -3.22 16.94 -8.18
CA SER A 138 -3.23 18.12 -9.05
C SER A 138 -3.30 19.43 -8.25
N ASN A 139 -3.88 19.40 -7.06
CA ASN A 139 -4.00 20.55 -6.18
C ASN A 139 -2.84 20.65 -5.17
N ASP A 140 -1.97 19.65 -5.12
CA ASP A 140 -0.78 19.70 -4.29
C ASP A 140 0.26 20.66 -4.92
N SER A 141 0.75 21.59 -4.12
CA SER A 141 1.81 22.51 -4.51
C SER A 141 3.18 21.85 -4.69
N ASN A 142 3.29 20.58 -4.31
CA ASN A 142 4.53 19.80 -4.41
C ASN A 142 4.75 19.31 -5.86
N LYS A 143 5.78 19.88 -6.51
CA LYS A 143 6.10 19.58 -7.92
C LYS A 143 6.56 18.14 -8.21
N ILE A 144 6.88 17.35 -7.18
CA ILE A 144 7.28 15.95 -7.35
C ILE A 144 6.09 14.99 -7.30
N THR A 145 4.91 15.44 -6.86
CA THR A 145 3.69 14.65 -6.94
C THR A 145 3.16 14.62 -8.37
N LYS A 146 2.65 13.49 -8.81
CA LYS A 146 2.12 13.31 -10.16
C LYS A 146 0.82 12.52 -10.14
N PRO A 147 -0.23 13.00 -10.80
CA PRO A 147 -1.45 12.23 -11.03
C PRO A 147 -1.17 10.86 -11.66
N LEU A 148 -2.09 9.94 -11.47
CA LEU A 148 -2.08 8.65 -12.14
C LEU A 148 -2.24 8.85 -13.65
N ALA A 149 -1.34 8.28 -14.44
CA ALA A 149 -1.44 8.33 -15.90
C ALA A 149 -2.53 7.37 -16.40
N PRO A 150 -3.25 7.70 -17.49
CA PRO A 150 -4.23 6.80 -18.10
C PRO A 150 -3.54 5.69 -18.92
N GLN A 151 -2.68 4.94 -18.27
CA GLN A 151 -1.82 3.91 -18.86
C GLN A 151 -1.89 2.62 -18.04
N ARG A 152 -1.11 1.62 -18.44
CA ARG A 152 -1.00 0.34 -17.72
C ARG A 152 0.02 0.45 -16.59
N TYR A 153 -0.35 -0.17 -15.47
CA TYR A 153 0.48 -0.34 -14.28
C TYR A 153 0.67 -1.80 -13.99
N TRP A 154 1.88 -2.17 -13.58
CA TRP A 154 2.17 -3.50 -13.09
C TRP A 154 1.46 -3.80 -11.77
N THR A 155 1.06 -5.06 -11.62
CA THR A 155 0.71 -5.63 -10.31
C THR A 155 1.78 -6.64 -9.88
N SER A 156 1.81 -6.97 -8.60
CA SER A 156 2.66 -8.03 -8.07
C SER A 156 2.11 -9.43 -8.34
N THR A 157 0.88 -9.53 -8.87
CA THR A 157 0.20 -10.80 -9.10
C THR A 157 0.72 -11.47 -10.36
N GLU A 158 1.36 -12.62 -10.22
CA GLU A 158 1.76 -13.48 -11.34
C GLU A 158 0.59 -14.32 -11.83
N LEU A 159 0.55 -14.65 -13.12
CA LEU A 159 -0.41 -15.61 -13.65
C LEU A 159 -0.10 -17.01 -13.07
N ASP A 160 -1.07 -17.61 -12.39
CA ASP A 160 -0.90 -18.96 -11.87
C ASP A 160 -0.71 -19.97 -13.01
N GLY A 161 0.32 -20.80 -12.88
CA GLY A 161 0.74 -21.71 -13.95
C GLY A 161 1.49 -21.05 -15.11
N GLY A 162 1.56 -19.71 -15.16
CA GLY A 162 2.28 -18.96 -16.20
C GLY A 162 3.75 -18.75 -15.86
N THR A 163 4.64 -18.83 -16.86
CA THR A 163 6.06 -18.52 -16.69
C THR A 163 6.41 -17.12 -17.14
N PHE A 164 5.69 -16.57 -18.10
CA PHE A 164 6.06 -15.33 -18.79
C PHE A 164 5.15 -14.14 -18.49
N SER A 165 4.06 -14.32 -17.73
CA SER A 165 3.03 -13.31 -17.60
C SER A 165 2.75 -12.92 -16.15
N ALA A 166 2.55 -11.63 -15.92
CA ALA A 166 1.99 -11.06 -14.71
C ALA A 166 0.80 -10.17 -15.09
N TYR A 167 -0.05 -9.87 -14.11
CA TYR A 167 -1.20 -9.02 -14.35
C TYR A 167 -0.82 -7.54 -14.33
N THR A 168 -1.52 -6.79 -15.17
CA THR A 168 -1.49 -5.32 -15.25
C THR A 168 -2.90 -4.77 -15.08
N ALA A 169 -3.02 -3.54 -14.61
CA ALA A 169 -4.28 -2.80 -14.65
C ALA A 169 -4.15 -1.59 -15.59
N ASN A 170 -5.13 -1.42 -16.46
CA ASN A 170 -5.23 -0.28 -17.35
C ASN A 170 -6.03 0.83 -16.68
N MET A 171 -5.38 1.94 -16.30
CA MET A 171 -6.03 3.05 -15.60
C MET A 171 -6.99 3.87 -16.49
N LEU A 172 -6.97 3.68 -17.80
CA LEU A 172 -7.97 4.29 -18.67
C LEU A 172 -9.30 3.52 -18.68
N THR A 173 -9.25 2.18 -18.58
CA THR A 173 -10.41 1.32 -18.82
C THR A 173 -10.82 0.47 -17.62
N GLY A 174 -10.00 0.39 -16.59
CA GLY A 174 -10.18 -0.49 -15.43
C GLY A 174 -9.90 -1.97 -15.71
N LYS A 175 -9.52 -2.33 -16.94
CA LYS A 175 -9.28 -3.72 -17.30
C LYS A 175 -8.02 -4.26 -16.65
N ILE A 176 -8.14 -5.47 -16.10
CA ILE A 176 -7.01 -6.30 -15.68
C ILE A 176 -6.63 -7.17 -16.88
N GLU A 177 -5.37 -7.09 -17.30
CA GLU A 177 -4.86 -7.73 -18.49
C GLU A 177 -3.51 -8.41 -18.18
N LEU A 178 -3.11 -9.36 -19.03
CA LEU A 178 -1.80 -10.00 -18.91
C LEU A 178 -0.74 -9.19 -19.67
N GLY A 179 0.41 -9.01 -19.03
CA GLY A 179 1.61 -8.45 -19.64
C GLY A 179 2.76 -9.45 -19.59
N ASN A 180 3.56 -9.53 -20.65
CA ASN A 180 4.77 -10.32 -20.64
C ASN A 180 5.83 -9.63 -19.75
N LYS A 181 6.32 -10.34 -18.73
CA LYS A 181 7.23 -9.81 -17.71
C LYS A 181 8.51 -9.19 -18.26
N ASN A 182 9.02 -9.71 -19.37
CA ASN A 182 10.33 -9.34 -19.92
C ASN A 182 10.26 -8.40 -21.13
N TYR A 183 9.08 -8.20 -21.70
CA TYR A 183 8.94 -7.44 -22.96
C TYR A 183 7.89 -6.33 -22.87
N PHE A 184 7.02 -6.38 -21.86
CA PHE A 184 5.94 -5.41 -21.74
C PHE A 184 6.31 -4.35 -20.71
N TYR A 185 6.23 -3.08 -21.11
CA TYR A 185 6.57 -1.96 -20.23
C TYR A 185 5.31 -1.34 -19.65
N CYS A 186 5.29 -1.22 -18.32
CA CYS A 186 4.23 -0.56 -17.59
C CYS A 186 4.80 0.39 -16.55
N ARG A 187 3.93 1.24 -16.01
CA ARG A 187 4.24 2.10 -14.88
C ARG A 187 4.29 1.31 -13.59
N ILE A 188 5.00 1.85 -12.62
CA ILE A 188 5.08 1.32 -11.27
C ILE A 188 4.56 2.37 -10.30
N ARG A 189 3.58 2.01 -9.49
CA ARG A 189 3.03 2.79 -8.39
C ARG A 189 3.03 1.96 -7.13
N ALA A 190 3.64 2.45 -6.05
CA ALA A 190 3.71 1.72 -4.79
C ALA A 190 2.47 1.94 -3.93
N VAL A 191 2.19 0.96 -3.07
CA VAL A 191 1.19 1.05 -2.00
C VAL A 191 1.80 0.59 -0.68
N ARG A 192 1.16 0.97 0.43
CA ARG A 192 1.41 0.45 1.77
C ARG A 192 0.11 0.32 2.55
N ARG A 193 0.10 -0.49 3.60
CA ARG A 193 -1.04 -0.63 4.53
C ARG A 193 -0.84 0.20 5.80
N PHE A 194 -1.91 0.51 6.47
CA PHE A 194 -1.89 1.13 7.81
C PHE A 194 -2.96 0.51 8.69
#